data_3ab6fba1c0460af6765ca191fdde35c9
#
_entry.id   3ab6fba1c0460af6765ca191fdde35c9
#
_cell.length_a   1.000
_cell.length_b   1.000
_cell.length_c   1.000
_cell.angle_alpha   90.00
_cell.angle_beta   90.00
_cell.angle_gamma   90.00
#
_symmetry.space_group_name_H-M   'P 1'
#
loop_
_entity.id
_entity.type
_entity.pdbx_description
1 polymer ?
#
loop_
_entity_poly.entity_id
_entity_poly.type
_entity_poly.pdbx_seq_one_letter_code
_entity_poly.pdbx_strand_id
1 'polypeptide(L)'
;MPNYADINGRPMKKLQIEQYLRKLQLNDFEPAVNLATLTKLQDAHLKYIPYENFDCLNGKITSLKRQNMFNKVIMHNRGGICFELNGLYNWLLESLGFDVTSYSARFIDKMETYQLRRHRVMCVALGEKRYLTDVGVNSESPRVPLEIVEGLIQSDGISQYKFTRSEFWGWLLWQKERGKIWKRLFGFTEEPQIDKDFITASFWCDAHPDSPFIKSKKLSIFREDCNITIRGNYLKFYLGGRVKYRYKINTGAELKEILWEYFGINVEYRLKDDGIEY
;
A
#
# COMPACT_ATOMS: atom_id res chain seq x y z
N MET A 1 -0.29 -27.36 11.47
CA MET A 1 -1.14 -26.17 11.57
C MET A 1 -1.80 -25.96 10.22
N PRO A 2 -3.05 -25.46 10.11
CA PRO A 2 -3.63 -25.15 8.83
C PRO A 2 -2.78 -24.10 8.13
N ASN A 3 -2.53 -24.26 6.84
CA ASN A 3 -1.87 -23.25 6.03
C ASN A 3 -2.83 -22.07 5.83
N TYR A 4 -2.45 -20.86 6.21
CA TYR A 4 -3.29 -19.66 6.05
C TYR A 4 -3.69 -19.41 4.59
N ALA A 5 -2.86 -19.82 3.63
CA ALA A 5 -3.18 -19.76 2.21
C ALA A 5 -4.43 -20.60 1.85
N ASP A 6 -4.60 -21.77 2.48
CA ASP A 6 -5.76 -22.63 2.24
C ASP A 6 -7.06 -22.04 2.81
N ILE A 7 -6.97 -21.29 3.90
CA ILE A 7 -8.11 -20.60 4.53
C ILE A 7 -8.56 -19.42 3.69
N ASN A 8 -7.64 -18.68 3.09
CA ASN A 8 -7.91 -17.51 2.26
C ASN A 8 -8.44 -17.85 0.85
N GLY A 9 -8.37 -19.11 0.45
CA GLY A 9 -8.90 -19.61 -0.82
C GLY A 9 -7.84 -19.97 -1.85
N ARG A 10 -8.27 -20.32 -3.05
CA ARG A 10 -7.39 -20.88 -4.09
C ARG A 10 -6.32 -19.87 -4.55
N PRO A 11 -5.11 -20.36 -4.92
CA PRO A 11 -4.08 -19.55 -5.54
C PRO A 11 -4.55 -18.97 -6.89
N MET A 12 -3.83 -17.98 -7.39
CA MET A 12 -4.04 -17.44 -8.74
C MET A 12 -3.82 -18.51 -9.79
N LYS A 13 -4.61 -18.48 -10.84
CA LYS A 13 -4.34 -19.27 -12.06
C LYS A 13 -3.08 -18.69 -12.75
N LYS A 14 -2.38 -19.53 -13.52
CA LYS A 14 -1.20 -19.08 -14.27
C LYS A 14 -1.45 -17.81 -15.09
N LEU A 15 -2.57 -17.75 -15.82
CA LEU A 15 -2.95 -16.57 -16.59
C LEU A 15 -3.12 -15.30 -15.73
N GLN A 16 -3.63 -15.43 -14.50
CA GLN A 16 -3.78 -14.29 -13.59
C GLN A 16 -2.42 -13.78 -13.11
N ILE A 17 -1.47 -14.69 -12.83
CA ILE A 17 -0.09 -14.32 -12.49
C ILE A 17 0.56 -13.59 -13.67
N GLU A 18 0.44 -14.11 -14.88
CA GLU A 18 0.96 -13.48 -16.10
C GLU A 18 0.36 -12.08 -16.33
N GLN A 19 -0.96 -11.92 -16.15
CA GLN A 19 -1.63 -10.62 -16.25
C GLN A 19 -1.14 -9.64 -15.17
N TYR A 20 -0.94 -10.12 -13.96
CA TYR A 20 -0.39 -9.28 -12.87
C TYR A 20 1.04 -8.85 -13.17
N LEU A 21 1.92 -9.78 -13.54
CA LEU A 21 3.32 -9.47 -13.92
C LEU A 21 3.37 -8.50 -15.11
N ARG A 22 2.50 -8.66 -16.10
CA ARG A 22 2.37 -7.72 -17.22
C ARG A 22 1.96 -6.30 -16.74
N LYS A 23 1.02 -6.21 -15.80
CA LYS A 23 0.64 -4.93 -15.18
C LYS A 23 1.83 -4.27 -14.49
N LEU A 24 2.73 -5.06 -13.90
CA LEU A 24 3.96 -4.60 -13.26
C LEU A 24 5.11 -4.33 -14.26
N GLN A 25 4.89 -4.46 -15.56
CA GLN A 25 5.95 -4.39 -16.62
C GLN A 25 7.07 -5.44 -16.46
N LEU A 26 6.69 -6.62 -16.00
CA LEU A 26 7.59 -7.75 -15.72
C LEU A 26 7.24 -8.94 -16.64
N ASN A 27 7.10 -8.70 -17.96
CA ASN A 27 6.57 -9.68 -18.91
C ASN A 27 7.41 -10.97 -19.01
N ASP A 28 8.75 -10.84 -18.99
CA ASP A 28 9.69 -11.95 -19.14
C ASP A 28 10.35 -12.33 -17.81
N PHE A 29 9.73 -11.93 -16.71
CA PHE A 29 10.28 -12.19 -15.39
C PHE A 29 9.78 -13.54 -14.85
N GLU A 30 10.72 -14.42 -14.54
CA GLU A 30 10.46 -15.71 -13.90
C GLU A 30 10.67 -15.57 -12.38
N PRO A 31 9.58 -15.50 -11.58
CA PRO A 31 9.70 -15.32 -10.14
C PRO A 31 10.25 -16.58 -9.48
N ALA A 32 11.27 -16.43 -8.63
CA ALA A 32 11.74 -17.45 -7.71
C ALA A 32 11.47 -17.00 -6.26
N VAL A 33 11.32 -17.95 -5.34
CA VAL A 33 11.08 -17.64 -3.92
C VAL A 33 12.38 -17.18 -3.26
N ASN A 34 12.68 -15.88 -3.39
CA ASN A 34 13.88 -15.26 -2.82
C ASN A 34 13.68 -13.75 -2.60
N LEU A 35 14.60 -13.11 -1.89
CA LEU A 35 14.55 -11.69 -1.57
C LEU A 35 14.63 -10.78 -2.81
N ALA A 36 15.40 -11.17 -3.82
CA ALA A 36 15.52 -10.37 -5.05
C ALA A 36 14.18 -10.27 -5.79
N THR A 37 13.47 -11.37 -5.92
CA THR A 37 12.11 -11.41 -6.48
C THR A 37 11.15 -10.58 -5.65
N LEU A 38 11.14 -10.74 -4.31
CA LEU A 38 10.26 -9.99 -3.42
C LEU A 38 10.49 -8.48 -3.55
N THR A 39 11.76 -8.05 -3.61
CA THR A 39 12.16 -6.65 -3.80
C THR A 39 11.67 -6.11 -5.14
N LYS A 40 11.89 -6.85 -6.21
CA LYS A 40 11.49 -6.46 -7.57
C LYS A 40 9.97 -6.34 -7.69
N LEU A 41 9.22 -7.27 -7.13
CA LEU A 41 7.75 -7.25 -7.13
C LEU A 41 7.20 -6.07 -6.33
N GLN A 42 7.75 -5.79 -5.14
CA GLN A 42 7.32 -4.67 -4.30
C GLN A 42 7.57 -3.33 -4.98
N ASP A 43 8.79 -3.09 -5.49
CA ASP A 43 9.14 -1.85 -6.18
C ASP A 43 8.29 -1.64 -7.44
N ALA A 44 8.11 -2.69 -8.24
CA ALA A 44 7.27 -2.64 -9.43
C ALA A 44 5.79 -2.37 -9.08
N HIS A 45 5.27 -2.97 -8.01
CA HIS A 45 3.90 -2.71 -7.55
C HIS A 45 3.70 -1.23 -7.22
N LEU A 46 4.61 -0.63 -6.47
CA LEU A 46 4.55 0.79 -6.10
C LEU A 46 4.68 1.73 -7.32
N LYS A 47 5.37 1.31 -8.37
CA LYS A 47 5.59 2.09 -9.60
C LYS A 47 4.41 2.03 -10.58
N TYR A 48 3.70 0.90 -10.64
CA TYR A 48 2.71 0.66 -11.70
C TYR A 48 1.27 0.53 -11.22
N ILE A 49 1.06 0.43 -9.90
CA ILE A 49 -0.27 0.38 -9.30
C ILE A 49 -0.40 1.52 -8.29
N PRO A 50 -1.27 2.50 -8.54
CA PRO A 50 -1.42 3.64 -7.65
C PRO A 50 -2.20 3.26 -6.39
N TYR A 51 -1.84 3.89 -5.27
CA TYR A 51 -2.72 4.00 -4.12
C TYR A 51 -3.82 5.03 -4.45
N GLU A 52 -5.11 4.71 -4.23
CA GLU A 52 -6.21 5.65 -4.45
C GLU A 52 -7.45 5.28 -3.61
N ASN A 53 -8.28 6.27 -3.29
CA ASN A 53 -9.47 6.10 -2.46
C ASN A 53 -10.77 6.56 -3.12
N PHE A 54 -10.85 6.56 -4.45
CA PHE A 54 -12.05 7.06 -5.15
C PHE A 54 -13.31 6.25 -4.88
N ASP A 55 -13.21 4.94 -4.64
CA ASP A 55 -14.39 4.15 -4.31
C ASP A 55 -14.97 4.58 -2.95
N CYS A 56 -14.14 4.84 -1.93
CA CYS A 56 -14.58 5.41 -0.65
C CYS A 56 -15.23 6.78 -0.83
N LEU A 57 -14.61 7.67 -1.63
CA LEU A 57 -15.15 9.01 -1.91
C LEU A 57 -16.47 8.99 -2.66
N ASN A 58 -16.71 7.96 -3.47
CA ASN A 58 -17.95 7.72 -4.21
C ASN A 58 -18.99 6.92 -3.41
N GLY A 59 -18.72 6.64 -2.11
CA GLY A 59 -19.63 5.89 -1.24
C GLY A 59 -19.76 4.41 -1.57
N LYS A 60 -18.79 3.84 -2.28
CA LYS A 60 -18.75 2.40 -2.59
C LYS A 60 -18.05 1.65 -1.48
N ILE A 61 -18.63 0.54 -1.08
CA ILE A 61 -18.00 -0.38 -0.13
C ILE A 61 -16.97 -1.24 -0.85
N THR A 62 -15.75 -1.21 -0.36
CA THR A 62 -14.61 -1.96 -0.90
C THR A 62 -14.83 -3.46 -0.76
N SER A 63 -14.64 -4.19 -1.84
CA SER A 63 -14.73 -5.64 -1.82
C SER A 63 -13.33 -6.25 -1.65
N LEU A 64 -13.12 -6.97 -0.55
CA LEU A 64 -11.87 -7.71 -0.29
C LEU A 64 -11.89 -9.14 -0.85
N LYS A 65 -12.89 -9.50 -1.68
CA LYS A 65 -12.85 -10.76 -2.42
C LYS A 65 -11.69 -10.72 -3.44
N ARG A 66 -10.82 -11.72 -3.40
CA ARG A 66 -9.60 -11.81 -4.23
C ARG A 66 -9.86 -11.51 -5.71
N GLN A 67 -10.90 -12.12 -6.29
CA GLN A 67 -11.25 -11.91 -7.70
C GLN A 67 -11.73 -10.47 -7.98
N ASN A 68 -12.44 -9.84 -7.04
CA ASN A 68 -12.92 -8.46 -7.22
C ASN A 68 -11.76 -7.46 -7.16
N MET A 69 -10.80 -7.66 -6.23
CA MET A 69 -9.57 -6.86 -6.17
C MET A 69 -8.75 -7.03 -7.46
N PHE A 70 -8.61 -8.27 -7.96
CA PHE A 70 -7.92 -8.55 -9.22
C PHE A 70 -8.59 -7.84 -10.41
N ASN A 71 -9.90 -7.95 -10.53
CA ASN A 71 -10.64 -7.30 -11.61
C ASN A 71 -10.47 -5.78 -11.56
N LYS A 72 -10.62 -5.17 -10.39
CA LYS A 72 -10.45 -3.72 -10.21
C LYS A 72 -9.04 -3.27 -10.57
N VAL A 73 -8.03 -3.86 -9.94
CA VAL A 73 -6.66 -3.36 -10.01
C VAL A 73 -5.97 -3.77 -11.31
N ILE A 74 -6.09 -5.05 -11.70
CA ILE A 74 -5.37 -5.60 -12.85
C ILE A 74 -6.14 -5.41 -14.14
N MET A 75 -7.43 -5.80 -14.16
CA MET A 75 -8.20 -5.79 -15.41
C MET A 75 -8.73 -4.40 -15.78
N HIS A 76 -9.13 -3.59 -14.77
CA HIS A 76 -9.68 -2.25 -15.02
C HIS A 76 -8.69 -1.12 -14.76
N ASN A 77 -7.40 -1.43 -14.59
CA ASN A 77 -6.34 -0.44 -14.38
C ASN A 77 -6.65 0.58 -13.27
N ARG A 78 -7.27 0.13 -12.17
CA ARG A 78 -7.51 0.95 -11.00
C ARG A 78 -6.39 0.75 -9.96
N GLY A 79 -6.41 1.54 -8.92
CA GLY A 79 -5.68 1.31 -7.69
C GLY A 79 -6.60 0.84 -6.57
N GLY A 80 -6.23 1.16 -5.33
CA GLY A 80 -7.04 0.87 -4.15
C GLY A 80 -6.40 1.39 -2.87
N ILE A 81 -7.07 1.15 -1.75
CA ILE A 81 -6.53 1.40 -0.42
C ILE A 81 -5.69 0.22 0.07
N CYS A 82 -5.04 0.36 1.23
CA CYS A 82 -4.12 -0.63 1.79
C CYS A 82 -4.69 -2.06 1.83
N PHE A 83 -5.96 -2.23 2.16
CA PHE A 83 -6.60 -3.54 2.25
C PHE A 83 -6.70 -4.24 0.90
N GLU A 84 -6.97 -3.48 -0.17
CA GLU A 84 -7.04 -4.01 -1.53
C GLU A 84 -5.64 -4.30 -2.08
N LEU A 85 -4.73 -3.34 -1.98
CA LEU A 85 -3.39 -3.46 -2.56
C LEU A 85 -2.58 -4.56 -1.87
N ASN A 86 -2.52 -4.54 -0.53
CA ASN A 86 -1.82 -5.57 0.23
C ASN A 86 -2.54 -6.93 0.16
N GLY A 87 -3.89 -6.95 0.09
CA GLY A 87 -4.66 -8.18 -0.09
C GLY A 87 -4.38 -8.85 -1.43
N LEU A 88 -4.36 -8.06 -2.50
CA LEU A 88 -4.07 -8.55 -3.84
C LEU A 88 -2.61 -8.98 -3.99
N TYR A 89 -1.67 -8.22 -3.40
CA TYR A 89 -0.25 -8.54 -3.42
C TYR A 89 0.05 -9.81 -2.59
N ASN A 90 -0.59 -9.96 -1.43
CA ASN A 90 -0.53 -11.20 -0.64
C ASN A 90 -0.95 -12.42 -1.48
N TRP A 91 -2.07 -12.31 -2.21
CA TRP A 91 -2.53 -13.39 -3.07
C TRP A 91 -1.53 -13.74 -4.18
N LEU A 92 -0.87 -12.74 -4.79
CA LEU A 92 0.22 -12.98 -5.74
C LEU A 92 1.38 -13.74 -5.09
N LEU A 93 1.87 -13.26 -3.94
CA LEU A 93 3.01 -13.85 -3.25
C LEU A 93 2.74 -15.30 -2.83
N GLU A 94 1.58 -15.58 -2.22
CA GLU A 94 1.12 -16.95 -1.91
C GLU A 94 1.10 -17.83 -3.16
N SER A 95 0.61 -17.30 -4.29
CA SER A 95 0.49 -18.03 -5.55
C SER A 95 1.85 -18.30 -6.22
N LEU A 96 2.87 -17.52 -5.89
CA LEU A 96 4.27 -17.74 -6.31
C LEU A 96 5.03 -18.67 -5.35
N GLY A 97 4.40 -19.13 -4.27
CA GLY A 97 5.00 -20.07 -3.31
C GLY A 97 5.73 -19.40 -2.15
N PHE A 98 5.60 -18.09 -1.94
CA PHE A 98 6.13 -17.44 -0.74
C PHE A 98 5.32 -17.81 0.50
N ASP A 99 6.00 -17.99 1.62
CA ASP A 99 5.39 -18.12 2.95
C ASP A 99 5.06 -16.73 3.49
N VAL A 100 3.77 -16.37 3.45
CA VAL A 100 3.27 -15.02 3.75
C VAL A 100 2.30 -15.06 4.90
N THR A 101 2.53 -14.23 5.91
CA THR A 101 1.59 -14.01 7.01
C THR A 101 1.14 -12.55 7.02
N SER A 102 -0.18 -12.31 7.03
CA SER A 102 -0.74 -10.96 7.18
C SER A 102 -0.94 -10.60 8.64
N TYR A 103 -0.66 -9.33 8.97
CA TYR A 103 -0.90 -8.77 10.30
C TYR A 103 -1.73 -7.49 10.22
N SER A 104 -2.49 -7.23 11.30
CA SER A 104 -3.23 -5.99 11.46
C SER A 104 -2.36 -4.93 12.13
N ALA A 105 -2.18 -3.81 11.45
CA ALA A 105 -1.34 -2.70 11.88
C ALA A 105 -2.14 -1.44 12.15
N ARG A 106 -1.55 -0.51 12.91
CA ARG A 106 -2.10 0.83 13.16
C ARG A 106 -1.04 1.89 12.94
N PHE A 107 -1.41 2.96 12.26
CA PHE A 107 -0.56 4.14 12.14
C PHE A 107 -0.33 4.76 13.51
N ILE A 108 0.90 5.19 13.78
CA ILE A 108 1.28 5.81 15.05
C ILE A 108 1.81 7.20 14.70
N ASP A 109 0.89 8.07 14.37
CA ASP A 109 1.18 9.49 14.28
C ASP A 109 1.20 10.07 15.71
N LYS A 110 1.86 11.20 15.91
CA LYS A 110 2.04 11.94 17.18
C LYS A 110 1.23 11.40 18.37
N MET A 111 1.86 11.09 19.46
CA MET A 111 1.43 10.31 20.64
C MET A 111 0.02 10.57 21.25
N GLU A 112 -0.77 11.47 20.71
CA GLU A 112 -2.00 11.95 21.36
C GLU A 112 -3.29 11.27 20.88
N THR A 113 -3.26 10.55 19.77
CA THR A 113 -4.46 9.85 19.27
C THR A 113 -4.15 8.40 18.93
N TYR A 114 -4.75 7.48 19.67
CA TYR A 114 -4.67 6.06 19.36
C TYR A 114 -5.45 5.74 18.09
N GLN A 115 -4.73 5.37 17.03
CA GLN A 115 -5.35 4.99 15.78
C GLN A 115 -5.92 3.56 15.84
N LEU A 116 -7.01 3.33 15.13
CA LEU A 116 -7.57 1.99 14.94
C LEU A 116 -6.58 1.08 14.18
N ARG A 117 -6.70 -0.23 14.35
CA ARG A 117 -6.02 -1.21 13.52
C ARG A 117 -6.66 -1.21 12.13
N ARG A 118 -6.27 -0.30 11.27
CA ARG A 118 -6.83 -0.08 9.94
C ARG A 118 -5.79 -0.08 8.83
N HIS A 119 -4.78 -0.91 9.00
CA HIS A 119 -3.78 -1.15 7.99
C HIS A 119 -3.44 -2.63 7.96
N ARG A 120 -3.30 -3.20 6.77
CA ARG A 120 -2.81 -4.57 6.55
C ARG A 120 -1.36 -4.50 6.16
N VAL A 121 -0.51 -5.27 6.85
CA VAL A 121 0.90 -5.48 6.48
C VAL A 121 1.15 -6.97 6.28
N MET A 122 2.23 -7.31 5.57
CA MET A 122 2.60 -8.70 5.34
C MET A 122 4.03 -8.96 5.80
N CYS A 123 4.23 -10.13 6.35
CA CYS A 123 5.54 -10.70 6.67
C CYS A 123 5.80 -11.88 5.75
N VAL A 124 6.94 -11.90 5.07
CA VAL A 124 7.40 -13.01 4.24
C VAL A 124 8.56 -13.70 4.93
N ALA A 125 8.46 -15.02 5.14
CA ALA A 125 9.55 -15.84 5.64
C ALA A 125 10.43 -16.33 4.47
N LEU A 126 11.75 -16.16 4.60
CA LEU A 126 12.76 -16.66 3.66
C LEU A 126 13.88 -17.31 4.46
N GLY A 127 13.80 -18.61 4.66
CA GLY A 127 14.64 -19.35 5.59
C GLY A 127 14.41 -18.87 7.03
N GLU A 128 15.46 -18.54 7.74
CA GLU A 128 15.38 -18.04 9.12
C GLU A 128 15.03 -16.54 9.20
N LYS A 129 15.02 -15.84 8.09
CA LYS A 129 14.77 -14.39 8.05
C LYS A 129 13.32 -14.08 7.72
N ARG A 130 12.84 -12.98 8.28
CA ARG A 130 11.48 -12.46 8.06
C ARG A 130 11.54 -11.04 7.56
N TYR A 131 10.76 -10.76 6.53
CA TYR A 131 10.74 -9.45 5.87
C TYR A 131 9.34 -8.85 5.88
N LEU A 132 9.22 -7.62 6.38
CA LEU A 132 8.02 -6.83 6.16
C LEU A 132 7.97 -6.44 4.68
N THR A 133 6.84 -6.71 4.03
CA THR A 133 6.53 -6.23 2.69
C THR A 133 5.20 -5.49 2.71
N ASP A 134 5.14 -4.32 2.08
CA ASP A 134 3.98 -3.44 2.16
C ASP A 134 3.91 -2.51 0.95
N VAL A 135 2.82 -2.59 0.22
CA VAL A 135 2.54 -1.77 -0.97
C VAL A 135 1.35 -0.81 -0.75
N GLY A 136 0.91 -0.65 0.50
CA GLY A 136 -0.32 0.05 0.86
C GLY A 136 -0.17 1.24 1.81
N VAL A 137 1.05 1.76 2.09
CA VAL A 137 1.25 2.94 2.99
C VAL A 137 1.18 4.27 2.23
N ASN A 138 0.50 4.31 1.10
CA ASN A 138 0.43 5.52 0.28
C ASN A 138 1.86 5.99 -0.10
N SER A 139 2.18 7.27 0.04
CA SER A 139 3.48 7.86 -0.33
C SER A 139 4.63 7.52 0.62
N GLU A 140 4.38 6.75 1.68
CA GLU A 140 5.37 6.41 2.71
C GLU A 140 5.75 4.91 2.72
N SER A 141 5.26 4.13 1.74
CA SER A 141 5.65 2.73 1.58
C SER A 141 7.16 2.60 1.37
N PRO A 142 7.83 1.71 2.12
CA PRO A 142 9.21 1.33 1.80
C PRO A 142 9.27 0.74 0.39
N ARG A 143 10.26 1.14 -0.41
CA ARG A 143 10.40 0.61 -1.79
C ARG A 143 10.97 -0.79 -1.83
N VAL A 144 11.50 -1.27 -0.72
CA VAL A 144 12.09 -2.61 -0.58
C VAL A 144 11.51 -3.32 0.63
N PRO A 145 11.48 -4.65 0.65
CA PRO A 145 11.18 -5.42 1.86
C PRO A 145 12.17 -5.10 2.96
N LEU A 146 11.71 -5.00 4.20
CA LEU A 146 12.53 -4.67 5.35
C LEU A 146 12.68 -5.90 6.27
N GLU A 147 13.89 -6.32 6.54
CA GLU A 147 14.15 -7.40 7.50
C GLU A 147 13.66 -7.01 8.90
N ILE A 148 12.83 -7.85 9.52
CA ILE A 148 12.24 -7.59 10.83
C ILE A 148 13.25 -7.96 11.93
N VAL A 149 14.19 -7.05 12.16
CA VAL A 149 15.23 -7.16 13.20
C VAL A 149 15.26 -5.86 13.98
N GLU A 150 15.26 -5.97 15.33
CA GLU A 150 15.30 -4.80 16.20
C GLU A 150 16.60 -4.01 16.05
N GLY A 151 16.47 -2.70 15.89
CA GLY A 151 17.60 -1.77 15.80
C GLY A 151 18.33 -1.75 14.47
N LEU A 152 18.13 -2.72 13.57
CA LEU A 152 18.77 -2.76 12.25
C LEU A 152 18.33 -1.57 11.40
N ILE A 153 19.27 -0.71 11.01
CA ILE A 153 19.00 0.41 10.10
C ILE A 153 19.13 -0.10 8.66
N GLN A 154 18.06 0.06 7.89
CA GLN A 154 17.95 -0.36 6.50
C GLN A 154 17.55 0.83 5.63
N SER A 155 17.78 0.77 4.33
CA SER A 155 17.46 1.87 3.40
C SER A 155 16.85 1.34 2.10
N ASP A 156 15.91 2.10 1.55
CA ASP A 156 15.38 1.92 0.19
C ASP A 156 16.02 2.88 -0.84
N GLY A 157 17.12 3.53 -0.46
CA GLY A 157 17.82 4.53 -1.28
C GLY A 157 17.28 5.96 -1.10
N ILE A 158 16.09 6.15 -0.55
CA ILE A 158 15.43 7.44 -0.33
C ILE A 158 15.31 7.74 1.16
N SER A 159 14.85 6.76 1.92
CA SER A 159 14.62 6.83 3.35
C SER A 159 15.38 5.73 4.08
N GLN A 160 15.62 5.94 5.37
CA GLN A 160 16.11 4.92 6.29
C GLN A 160 14.94 4.40 7.13
N TYR A 161 15.00 3.13 7.48
CA TYR A 161 14.00 2.42 8.29
C TYR A 161 14.67 1.64 9.40
N LYS A 162 13.95 1.45 10.51
CA LYS A 162 14.33 0.51 11.57
C LYS A 162 13.11 0.01 12.30
N PHE A 163 13.23 -1.14 12.92
CA PHE A 163 12.24 -1.66 13.84
C PHE A 163 12.68 -1.48 15.28
N THR A 164 11.73 -1.25 16.19
CA THR A 164 11.89 -1.38 17.64
C THR A 164 10.74 -2.20 18.20
N ARG A 165 10.93 -2.76 19.39
CA ARG A 165 9.89 -3.46 20.14
C ARG A 165 9.18 -2.53 21.11
N SER A 166 7.92 -2.80 21.35
CA SER A 166 7.09 -2.19 22.37
C SER A 166 6.17 -3.25 22.97
N GLU A 167 6.01 -3.27 24.27
CA GLU A 167 5.09 -4.20 24.95
C GLU A 167 3.65 -4.03 24.47
N PHE A 168 3.22 -2.79 24.25
CA PHE A 168 1.84 -2.49 23.85
C PHE A 168 1.64 -2.53 22.33
N TRP A 169 2.61 -2.03 21.54
CA TRP A 169 2.45 -1.87 20.09
C TRP A 169 2.99 -3.05 19.29
N GLY A 170 3.75 -3.95 19.90
CA GLY A 170 4.49 -4.99 19.22
C GLY A 170 5.69 -4.41 18.47
N TRP A 171 5.83 -4.70 17.19
CA TRP A 171 6.82 -4.11 16.32
C TRP A 171 6.43 -2.69 15.91
N LEU A 172 7.36 -1.76 16.02
CA LEU A 172 7.22 -0.38 15.58
C LEU A 172 8.16 -0.15 14.40
N LEU A 173 7.60 0.20 13.25
CA LEU A 173 8.38 0.65 12.09
C LEU A 173 8.61 2.16 12.19
N TRP A 174 9.88 2.55 12.12
CA TRP A 174 10.34 3.92 12.06
C TRP A 174 10.88 4.24 10.68
N GLN A 175 10.64 5.47 10.22
CA GLN A 175 11.19 6.04 9.00
C GLN A 175 11.97 7.31 9.29
N LYS A 176 13.05 7.52 8.55
CA LYS A 176 13.82 8.76 8.55
C LYS A 176 14.10 9.17 7.10
N GLU A 177 13.42 10.18 6.64
CA GLU A 177 13.73 10.82 5.36
C GLU A 177 15.03 11.65 5.45
N ARG A 178 15.70 11.87 4.32
CA ARG A 178 16.97 12.64 4.28
C ARG A 178 16.79 14.03 4.88
N GLY A 179 17.59 14.34 5.89
CA GLY A 179 17.56 15.63 6.59
C GLY A 179 16.41 15.81 7.59
N LYS A 180 15.64 14.74 7.87
CA LYS A 180 14.57 14.73 8.88
C LYS A 180 14.91 13.86 10.07
N ILE A 181 14.16 13.99 11.15
CA ILE A 181 14.23 13.13 12.34
C ILE A 181 13.49 11.82 12.12
N TRP A 182 13.76 10.81 12.96
CA TRP A 182 13.00 9.57 13.00
C TRP A 182 11.54 9.84 13.37
N LYS A 183 10.61 9.29 12.58
CA LYS A 183 9.17 9.26 12.87
C LYS A 183 8.68 7.82 12.89
N ARG A 184 7.71 7.53 13.74
CA ARG A 184 6.99 6.26 13.72
C ARG A 184 6.03 6.26 12.53
N LEU A 185 5.98 5.16 11.79
CA LEU A 185 4.98 4.98 10.74
C LEU A 185 3.77 4.22 11.28
N PHE A 186 4.00 2.99 11.69
CA PHE A 186 2.96 2.12 12.23
C PHE A 186 3.54 1.07 13.18
N GLY A 187 2.65 0.45 13.95
CA GLY A 187 2.96 -0.71 14.77
C GLY A 187 2.03 -1.87 14.47
N PHE A 188 2.52 -3.10 14.66
CA PHE A 188 1.75 -4.32 14.52
C PHE A 188 2.18 -5.39 15.53
N THR A 189 1.21 -6.20 15.97
CA THR A 189 1.45 -7.41 16.74
C THR A 189 1.51 -8.61 15.80
N GLU A 190 2.21 -9.68 16.20
CA GLU A 190 2.40 -10.87 15.38
C GLU A 190 1.23 -11.86 15.51
N GLU A 191 0.01 -11.35 15.58
CA GLU A 191 -1.22 -12.13 15.54
C GLU A 191 -1.65 -12.32 14.09
N PRO A 192 -1.55 -13.55 13.53
CA PRO A 192 -1.87 -13.79 12.13
C PRO A 192 -3.33 -13.48 11.81
N GLN A 193 -3.56 -12.86 10.66
CA GLN A 193 -4.88 -12.49 10.16
C GLN A 193 -5.18 -13.20 8.84
N ILE A 194 -6.43 -13.57 8.63
CA ILE A 194 -6.94 -14.04 7.34
C ILE A 194 -7.63 -12.90 6.58
N ASP A 195 -7.90 -13.08 5.29
CA ASP A 195 -8.50 -12.02 4.45
C ASP A 195 -9.82 -11.47 5.03
N LYS A 196 -10.61 -12.32 5.70
CA LYS A 196 -11.90 -11.93 6.30
C LYS A 196 -11.77 -11.01 7.52
N ASP A 197 -10.67 -11.10 8.26
CA ASP A 197 -10.45 -10.28 9.46
C ASP A 197 -10.32 -8.79 9.13
N PHE A 198 -9.94 -8.47 7.91
CA PHE A 198 -9.80 -7.09 7.45
C PHE A 198 -11.11 -6.42 7.01
N ILE A 199 -12.21 -7.17 6.88
CA ILE A 199 -13.50 -6.65 6.36
C ILE A 199 -14.02 -5.51 7.24
N THR A 200 -14.02 -5.68 8.56
CA THR A 200 -14.54 -4.67 9.48
C THR A 200 -13.73 -3.37 9.42
N ALA A 201 -12.39 -3.47 9.40
CA ALA A 201 -11.53 -2.30 9.31
C ALA A 201 -11.62 -1.61 7.95
N SER A 202 -11.77 -2.37 6.85
CA SER A 202 -12.02 -1.81 5.52
C SER A 202 -13.36 -1.10 5.44
N PHE A 203 -14.43 -1.71 5.97
CA PHE A 203 -15.75 -1.09 6.03
C PHE A 203 -15.75 0.23 6.82
N TRP A 204 -15.00 0.28 7.93
CA TRP A 204 -14.82 1.54 8.66
C TRP A 204 -14.17 2.62 7.78
N CYS A 205 -13.16 2.26 7.00
CA CYS A 205 -12.52 3.20 6.07
C CYS A 205 -13.48 3.70 4.99
N ASP A 206 -14.37 2.84 4.51
CA ASP A 206 -15.31 3.15 3.41
C ASP A 206 -16.51 3.99 3.84
N ALA A 207 -16.99 3.83 5.09
CA ALA A 207 -18.31 4.31 5.47
C ALA A 207 -18.38 5.13 6.78
N HIS A 208 -17.37 5.03 7.67
CA HIS A 208 -17.45 5.73 8.95
C HIS A 208 -17.30 7.24 8.76
N PRO A 209 -18.15 8.09 9.43
CA PRO A 209 -18.11 9.56 9.29
C PRO A 209 -16.74 10.18 9.61
N ASP A 210 -15.96 9.56 10.51
CA ASP A 210 -14.62 10.03 10.88
C ASP A 210 -13.53 9.47 9.98
N SER A 211 -13.87 8.64 9.00
CA SER A 211 -12.88 8.11 8.08
C SER A 211 -12.26 9.21 7.23
N PRO A 212 -10.93 9.36 7.22
CA PRO A 212 -10.28 10.32 6.33
C PRO A 212 -10.33 9.91 4.85
N PHE A 213 -10.80 8.69 4.55
CA PHE A 213 -10.87 8.18 3.18
C PHE A 213 -12.13 8.64 2.44
N ILE A 214 -13.20 8.99 3.16
CA ILE A 214 -14.42 9.54 2.57
C ILE A 214 -14.42 11.08 2.51
N LYS A 215 -13.43 11.73 3.13
CA LYS A 215 -13.37 13.19 3.26
C LYS A 215 -12.54 13.87 2.18
N SER A 216 -11.42 13.26 1.78
CA SER A 216 -10.47 13.91 0.88
C SER A 216 -9.74 12.90 -0.01
N LYS A 217 -9.36 13.34 -1.22
CA LYS A 217 -8.58 12.57 -2.16
C LYS A 217 -7.20 12.24 -1.60
N LYS A 218 -6.81 10.97 -1.70
CA LYS A 218 -5.51 10.45 -1.28
C LYS A 218 -4.98 9.51 -2.34
N LEU A 219 -4.10 10.01 -3.18
CA LEU A 219 -3.45 9.21 -4.20
C LEU A 219 -1.94 9.29 -4.06
N SER A 220 -1.27 8.21 -4.44
CA SER A 220 0.17 8.23 -4.67
C SER A 220 0.59 7.17 -5.66
N ILE A 221 1.66 7.46 -6.36
CA ILE A 221 2.39 6.51 -7.18
C ILE A 221 3.87 6.84 -7.12
N PHE A 222 4.70 5.81 -7.13
CA PHE A 222 6.15 5.97 -7.17
C PHE A 222 6.64 6.00 -8.63
N ARG A 223 7.74 6.68 -8.86
CA ARG A 223 8.52 6.65 -10.10
C ARG A 223 9.98 6.45 -9.72
N GLU A 224 10.89 6.32 -10.72
CA GLU A 224 12.31 6.09 -10.43
C GLU A 224 12.85 7.10 -9.41
N ASP A 225 12.69 8.39 -9.68
CA ASP A 225 13.31 9.45 -8.89
C ASP A 225 12.31 10.26 -8.07
N CYS A 226 11.00 10.03 -8.19
CA CYS A 226 10.00 10.85 -7.52
C CYS A 226 8.79 10.06 -7.04
N ASN A 227 8.10 10.64 -6.05
CA ASN A 227 6.74 10.28 -5.68
C ASN A 227 5.79 11.34 -6.20
N ILE A 228 4.69 10.91 -6.81
CA ILE A 228 3.61 11.78 -7.25
C ILE A 228 2.41 11.53 -6.34
N THR A 229 1.84 12.60 -5.78
CA THR A 229 0.69 12.47 -4.87
C THR A 229 -0.40 13.45 -5.22
N ILE A 230 -1.65 13.07 -4.95
CA ILE A 230 -2.76 14.00 -4.82
C ILE A 230 -3.27 13.91 -3.38
N ARG A 231 -3.31 15.05 -2.70
CA ARG A 231 -3.99 15.20 -1.40
C ARG A 231 -4.94 16.38 -1.49
N GLY A 232 -6.22 16.14 -1.22
CA GLY A 232 -7.24 17.13 -1.53
C GLY A 232 -7.22 17.52 -3.01
N ASN A 233 -7.15 18.79 -3.30
CA ASN A 233 -7.04 19.33 -4.65
C ASN A 233 -5.60 19.67 -5.09
N TYR A 234 -4.57 19.15 -4.38
CA TYR A 234 -3.18 19.46 -4.69
C TYR A 234 -2.43 18.26 -5.25
N LEU A 235 -1.95 18.39 -6.50
CA LEU A 235 -0.94 17.51 -7.08
C LEU A 235 0.45 17.96 -6.60
N LYS A 236 1.26 17.02 -6.13
CA LYS A 236 2.63 17.29 -5.66
C LYS A 236 3.60 16.24 -6.19
N PHE A 237 4.78 16.71 -6.57
CA PHE A 237 5.92 15.89 -6.94
C PHE A 237 6.98 16.01 -5.85
N TYR A 238 7.43 14.87 -5.35
CA TYR A 238 8.47 14.79 -4.33
C TYR A 238 9.73 14.19 -4.95
N LEU A 239 10.83 14.91 -4.88
CA LEU A 239 12.15 14.44 -5.29
C LEU A 239 13.07 14.44 -4.06
N GLY A 240 13.67 13.26 -3.73
CA GLY A 240 14.49 13.11 -2.54
C GLY A 240 13.78 13.50 -1.24
N GLY A 241 12.47 13.18 -1.12
CA GLY A 241 11.66 13.49 0.05
C GLY A 241 11.21 14.95 0.19
N ARG A 242 11.52 15.82 -0.79
CA ARG A 242 11.13 17.24 -0.78
C ARG A 242 10.16 17.57 -1.89
N VAL A 243 9.15 18.41 -1.62
CA VAL A 243 8.24 18.93 -2.64
C VAL A 243 9.05 19.79 -3.62
N LYS A 244 9.04 19.40 -4.89
CA LYS A 244 9.66 20.13 -6.00
C LYS A 244 8.66 20.89 -6.83
N TYR A 245 7.44 20.36 -6.91
CA TYR A 245 6.35 20.96 -7.68
C TYR A 245 5.04 20.75 -6.93
N ARG A 246 4.20 21.80 -6.92
CA ARG A 246 2.84 21.79 -6.36
C ARG A 246 1.91 22.49 -7.33
N TYR A 247 0.79 21.85 -7.65
CA TYR A 247 -0.24 22.38 -8.54
C TYR A 247 -1.62 22.20 -7.91
N LYS A 248 -2.46 23.25 -7.92
CA LYS A 248 -3.85 23.18 -7.46
C LYS A 248 -4.72 22.75 -8.63
N ILE A 249 -5.43 21.66 -8.49
CA ILE A 249 -6.39 21.12 -9.45
C ILE A 249 -7.69 21.92 -9.30
N ASN A 250 -8.13 22.62 -10.35
CA ASN A 250 -9.26 23.54 -10.26
C ASN A 250 -10.52 22.98 -10.89
N THR A 251 -10.41 22.02 -11.82
CA THR A 251 -11.55 21.48 -12.56
C THR A 251 -11.55 19.95 -12.58
N GLY A 252 -12.73 19.35 -12.79
CA GLY A 252 -12.85 17.91 -12.97
C GLY A 252 -12.17 17.40 -14.25
N ALA A 253 -12.09 18.22 -15.29
CA ALA A 253 -11.37 17.90 -16.51
C ALA A 253 -9.86 17.79 -16.27
N GLU A 254 -9.27 18.79 -15.61
CA GLU A 254 -7.86 18.72 -15.20
C GLU A 254 -7.56 17.48 -14.31
N LEU A 255 -8.45 17.18 -13.35
CA LEU A 255 -8.29 16.00 -12.54
C LEU A 255 -8.26 14.73 -13.39
N LYS A 256 -9.15 14.60 -14.37
CA LYS A 256 -9.22 13.43 -15.25
C LYS A 256 -7.95 13.27 -16.09
N GLU A 257 -7.43 14.36 -16.64
CA GLU A 257 -6.16 14.37 -17.40
C GLU A 257 -4.98 13.96 -16.50
N ILE A 258 -4.87 14.55 -15.31
CA ILE A 258 -3.83 14.23 -14.33
C ILE A 258 -3.90 12.76 -13.89
N LEU A 259 -5.10 12.23 -13.66
CA LEU A 259 -5.28 10.82 -13.27
C LEU A 259 -4.82 9.88 -14.37
N TRP A 260 -5.10 10.21 -15.63
CA TRP A 260 -4.64 9.42 -16.76
C TRP A 260 -3.13 9.54 -16.98
N GLU A 261 -2.61 10.75 -17.01
CA GLU A 261 -1.19 11.01 -17.33
C GLU A 261 -0.23 10.46 -16.26
N TYR A 262 -0.53 10.74 -14.98
CA TYR A 262 0.42 10.41 -13.90
C TYR A 262 0.12 9.11 -13.18
N PHE A 263 -1.14 8.70 -13.11
CA PHE A 263 -1.54 7.50 -12.36
C PHE A 263 -2.02 6.35 -13.24
N GLY A 264 -2.25 6.59 -14.53
CA GLY A 264 -2.72 5.58 -15.48
C GLY A 264 -4.12 5.05 -15.18
N ILE A 265 -4.96 5.83 -14.49
CA ILE A 265 -6.30 5.43 -14.10
C ILE A 265 -7.36 6.34 -14.73
N ASN A 266 -8.52 5.74 -14.99
CA ASN A 266 -9.71 6.49 -15.43
C ASN A 266 -10.81 6.26 -14.40
N VAL A 267 -11.23 7.35 -13.73
CA VAL A 267 -12.26 7.31 -12.68
C VAL A 267 -13.21 8.48 -12.86
N GLU A 268 -14.49 8.19 -12.82
CA GLU A 268 -15.48 9.25 -12.74
C GLU A 268 -15.58 9.75 -11.30
N TYR A 269 -15.23 11.01 -11.13
CA TYR A 269 -15.31 11.70 -9.85
C TYR A 269 -15.66 13.16 -10.07
N ARG A 270 -16.71 13.64 -9.41
CA ARG A 270 -17.05 15.05 -9.40
C ARG A 270 -16.13 15.78 -8.42
N LEU A 271 -15.32 16.70 -8.92
CA LEU A 271 -14.45 17.51 -8.08
C LEU A 271 -15.29 18.25 -7.03
N LYS A 272 -14.96 18.02 -5.77
CA LYS A 272 -15.49 18.76 -4.62
C LYS A 272 -14.39 19.66 -4.10
N ASP A 273 -14.76 20.84 -3.63
CA ASP A 273 -13.85 21.65 -2.83
C ASP A 273 -13.85 21.04 -1.42
N ASP A 274 -12.78 20.33 -1.11
CA ASP A 274 -12.63 19.64 0.17
C ASP A 274 -12.06 20.55 1.27
N GLY A 275 -11.85 21.85 0.95
CA GLY A 275 -11.48 22.89 1.93
C GLY A 275 -10.17 22.62 2.69
N ILE A 276 -9.44 21.58 2.33
CA ILE A 276 -8.22 21.18 3.02
C ILE A 276 -7.02 21.70 2.24
N GLU A 277 -6.40 22.73 2.75
CA GLU A 277 -5.05 23.15 2.35
C GLU A 277 -4.00 22.28 3.08
N TYR A 278 -3.24 21.49 2.31
CA TYR A 278 -2.11 20.70 2.84
C TYR A 278 -0.77 21.31 2.45
#